data_7bf1a928cb4b6d8d9833168c740b68ba
#
_entry.id   7bf1a928cb4b6d8d9833168c740b68ba
#
_cell.length_a   1.000
_cell.length_b   1.000
_cell.length_c   1.000
_cell.angle_alpha   90.00
_cell.angle_beta   90.00
_cell.angle_gamma   90.00
#
_symmetry.space_group_name_H-M   'P 1'
#
loop_
_entity.id
_entity.type
_entity.pdbx_description
1 polymer ?
#
loop_
_entity_poly.entity_id
_entity_poly.type
_entity_poly.pdbx_seq_one_letter_code
_entity_poly.pdbx_strand_id
1 'polypeptide(L)'
;MVTVPDDTIDHQGEMKILQAAITGDSHFQVQSSGTISVILPDDNQGSRHQKFILALPSGHTVLVAHNIDIAPRIPDVIEGMSVQFYGEYVWNNKGGIIHWTHKDPKNKHIHGWLKAEGKTYQ
;
A
#
# COMPACT_ATOMS: atom_id res chain seq x y z
N MET A 1 -26.56 12.10 0.10
CA MET A 1 -25.18 11.96 -0.41
C MET A 1 -24.91 10.50 -0.76
N VAL A 2 -24.40 10.27 -1.95
CA VAL A 2 -24.06 8.90 -2.39
C VAL A 2 -22.62 8.61 -2.00
N THR A 3 -22.42 7.53 -1.25
CA THR A 3 -21.07 7.03 -0.95
C THR A 3 -20.59 6.09 -2.05
N VAL A 4 -19.33 6.24 -2.45
CA VAL A 4 -18.69 5.36 -3.43
C VAL A 4 -18.21 4.10 -2.69
N PRO A 5 -18.60 2.89 -3.12
CA PRO A 5 -18.13 1.67 -2.48
C PRO A 5 -16.60 1.53 -2.55
N ASP A 6 -16.00 0.89 -1.54
CA ASP A 6 -14.54 0.66 -1.47
C ASP A 6 -14.02 -0.10 -2.68
N ASP A 7 -14.76 -1.10 -3.20
CA ASP A 7 -14.32 -1.86 -4.38
C ASP A 7 -14.22 -0.98 -5.62
N THR A 8 -15.10 0.01 -5.76
CA THR A 8 -15.03 0.99 -6.85
C THR A 8 -13.80 1.90 -6.68
N ILE A 9 -13.55 2.39 -5.46
CA ILE A 9 -12.39 3.22 -5.16
C ILE A 9 -11.10 2.43 -5.40
N ASP A 10 -11.06 1.17 -4.96
CA ASP A 10 -9.91 0.29 -5.14
C ASP A 10 -9.63 0.04 -6.63
N HIS A 11 -10.69 -0.16 -7.43
CA HIS A 11 -10.53 -0.35 -8.87
C HIS A 11 -9.98 0.91 -9.54
N GLN A 12 -10.49 2.09 -9.18
CA GLN A 12 -9.98 3.37 -9.68
C GLN A 12 -8.51 3.56 -9.30
N GLY A 13 -8.13 3.19 -8.06
CA GLY A 13 -6.75 3.23 -7.60
C GLY A 13 -5.85 2.31 -8.40
N GLU A 14 -6.32 1.09 -8.67
CA GLU A 14 -5.58 0.14 -9.51
C GLU A 14 -5.34 0.71 -10.91
N MET A 15 -6.36 1.28 -11.53
CA MET A 15 -6.22 1.88 -12.86
C MET A 15 -5.21 3.02 -12.86
N LYS A 16 -5.19 3.83 -11.80
CA LYS A 16 -4.23 4.91 -11.64
C LYS A 16 -2.79 4.38 -11.55
N ILE A 17 -2.59 3.30 -10.81
CA ILE A 17 -1.28 2.63 -10.69
C ILE A 17 -0.86 2.04 -12.04
N LEU A 18 -1.76 1.36 -12.75
CA LEU A 18 -1.44 0.79 -14.05
C LEU A 18 -1.05 1.87 -15.06
N GLN A 19 -1.74 3.00 -15.06
CA GLN A 19 -1.39 4.12 -15.91
C GLN A 19 -0.02 4.70 -15.55
N ALA A 20 0.24 4.88 -14.25
CA ALA A 20 1.52 5.39 -13.76
C ALA A 20 2.69 4.46 -14.13
N ALA A 21 2.46 3.16 -14.13
CA ALA A 21 3.48 2.18 -14.54
C ALA A 21 3.94 2.43 -15.98
N ILE A 22 3.05 2.94 -16.83
CA ILE A 22 3.35 3.24 -18.24
C ILE A 22 3.97 4.64 -18.38
N THR A 23 3.40 5.64 -17.69
CA THR A 23 3.77 7.04 -17.86
C THR A 23 4.96 7.47 -17.03
N GLY A 24 5.30 6.72 -15.98
CA GLY A 24 6.32 7.13 -15.01
C GLY A 24 5.83 8.13 -13.98
N ASP A 25 4.51 8.40 -13.93
CA ASP A 25 3.94 9.30 -12.93
C ASP A 25 4.21 8.77 -11.52
N SER A 26 4.39 9.66 -10.55
CA SER A 26 4.87 9.29 -9.22
C SER A 26 4.42 10.30 -8.19
N HIS A 27 4.53 9.92 -6.90
CA HIS A 27 4.24 10.79 -5.75
C HIS A 27 2.78 11.24 -5.70
N PHE A 28 1.86 10.30 -5.87
CA PHE A 28 0.42 10.55 -5.70
C PHE A 28 -0.18 9.61 -4.66
N GLN A 29 -1.22 10.09 -3.99
CA GLN A 29 -1.96 9.32 -3.01
C GLN A 29 -2.94 8.38 -3.72
N VAL A 30 -3.01 7.13 -3.27
CA VAL A 30 -3.85 6.13 -3.91
C VAL A 30 -4.35 5.10 -2.90
N GLN A 31 -5.62 4.70 -3.07
CA GLN A 31 -6.23 3.60 -2.35
C GLN A 31 -6.45 2.45 -3.31
N SER A 32 -6.06 1.25 -2.91
CA SER A 32 -6.40 0.03 -3.64
C SER A 32 -6.26 -1.18 -2.73
N SER A 33 -6.31 -2.37 -3.29
CA SER A 33 -6.20 -3.61 -2.55
C SER A 33 -5.60 -4.70 -3.42
N GLY A 34 -5.06 -5.71 -2.76
CA GLY A 34 -4.50 -6.86 -3.43
C GLY A 34 -4.30 -8.01 -2.47
N THR A 35 -3.60 -9.04 -2.92
CA THR A 35 -3.24 -10.19 -2.10
C THR A 35 -1.72 -10.27 -1.96
N ILE A 36 -1.25 -10.64 -0.78
CA ILE A 36 0.20 -10.82 -0.55
C ILE A 36 0.68 -11.98 -1.42
N SER A 37 1.62 -11.69 -2.32
CA SER A 37 2.26 -12.71 -3.16
C SER A 37 3.61 -13.14 -2.62
N VAL A 38 4.37 -12.21 -1.99
CA VAL A 38 5.68 -12.50 -1.40
C VAL A 38 5.82 -11.73 -0.10
N ILE A 39 6.27 -12.39 0.95
CA ILE A 39 6.64 -11.76 2.21
C ILE A 39 8.15 -11.55 2.18
N LEU A 40 8.58 -10.32 2.40
CA LEU A 40 10.00 -9.95 2.38
C LEU A 40 10.49 -9.74 3.82
N PRO A 41 11.79 -9.88 4.07
CA PRO A 41 12.37 -9.49 5.36
C PRO A 41 12.14 -8.01 5.64
N ASP A 42 12.01 -7.65 6.93
CA ASP A 42 11.94 -6.26 7.34
C ASP A 42 13.20 -5.52 6.86
N ASP A 43 13.01 -4.28 6.43
CA ASP A 43 14.11 -3.37 6.16
C ASP A 43 14.45 -2.62 7.44
N ASN A 44 15.66 -2.85 7.95
CA ASN A 44 16.12 -2.26 9.20
C ASN A 44 17.14 -1.12 8.99
N GLN A 45 17.31 -0.65 7.78
CA GLN A 45 18.17 0.50 7.47
C GLN A 45 17.35 1.79 7.63
N GLY A 46 17.75 2.64 8.56
CA GLY A 46 16.97 3.81 8.93
C GLY A 46 15.72 3.40 9.69
N SER A 47 14.56 3.99 9.37
CA SER A 47 13.28 3.57 9.91
C SER A 47 13.00 2.13 9.49
N ARG A 48 12.48 1.32 10.41
CA ARG A 48 12.15 -0.08 10.11
C ARG A 48 10.85 -0.15 9.30
N HIS A 49 10.85 -0.99 8.28
CA HIS A 49 9.68 -1.19 7.42
C HIS A 49 9.35 -2.67 7.32
N GLN A 50 8.08 -3.00 7.57
CA GLN A 50 7.52 -4.28 7.17
C GLN A 50 7.28 -4.23 5.67
N LYS A 51 7.72 -5.28 4.95
CA LYS A 51 7.67 -5.28 3.49
C LYS A 51 7.02 -6.54 2.95
N PHE A 52 6.17 -6.36 1.96
CA PHE A 52 5.60 -7.46 1.20
C PHE A 52 5.19 -6.97 -0.19
N ILE A 53 5.05 -7.91 -1.11
CA ILE A 53 4.58 -7.62 -2.46
C ILE A 53 3.11 -7.96 -2.52
N LEU A 54 2.30 -7.01 -3.00
CA LEU A 54 0.88 -7.21 -3.26
C LEU A 54 0.66 -7.41 -4.76
N ALA A 55 -0.07 -8.46 -5.10
CA ALA A 55 -0.62 -8.64 -6.43
C ALA A 55 -2.00 -7.99 -6.49
N LEU A 56 -2.16 -6.99 -7.35
CA LEU A 56 -3.45 -6.35 -7.61
C LEU A 56 -4.31 -7.29 -8.46
N PRO A 57 -5.64 -7.06 -8.55
CA PRO A 57 -6.51 -7.96 -9.34
C PRO A 57 -6.07 -8.16 -10.78
N SER A 58 -5.44 -7.17 -11.41
CA SER A 58 -4.89 -7.27 -12.78
C SER A 58 -3.67 -8.17 -12.89
N GLY A 59 -3.05 -8.53 -11.76
CA GLY A 59 -1.76 -9.22 -11.71
C GLY A 59 -0.55 -8.28 -11.59
N HIS A 60 -0.75 -6.97 -11.73
CA HIS A 60 0.31 -6.00 -11.47
C HIS A 60 0.73 -6.06 -10.01
N THR A 61 2.02 -6.00 -9.72
CA THR A 61 2.52 -6.08 -8.34
C THR A 61 3.10 -4.75 -7.89
N VAL A 62 2.88 -4.44 -6.61
CA VAL A 62 3.49 -3.29 -5.95
C VAL A 62 4.17 -3.75 -4.67
N LEU A 63 5.27 -3.08 -4.31
CA LEU A 63 5.93 -3.29 -3.03
C LEU A 63 5.28 -2.39 -1.98
N VAL A 64 4.80 -2.98 -0.90
CA VAL A 64 4.36 -2.20 0.27
C VAL A 64 5.51 -2.09 1.25
N ALA A 65 5.84 -0.87 1.65
CA ALA A 65 6.84 -0.57 2.67
C ALA A 65 6.15 0.19 3.80
N HIS A 66 5.82 -0.53 4.88
CA HIS A 66 5.04 -0.02 6.01
C HIS A 66 5.96 0.31 7.17
N ASN A 67 6.05 1.58 7.54
CA ASN A 67 6.94 2.05 8.59
C ASN A 67 6.46 1.59 9.96
N ILE A 68 7.14 0.61 10.54
CA ILE A 68 6.76 0.02 11.83
C ILE A 68 7.42 0.72 13.03
N ASP A 69 8.21 1.76 12.78
CA ASP A 69 8.65 2.66 13.86
C ASP A 69 7.56 3.68 14.20
N ILE A 70 6.60 3.90 13.29
CA ILE A 70 5.51 4.86 13.46
C ILE A 70 4.18 4.15 13.69
N ALA A 71 3.91 3.07 12.96
CA ALA A 71 2.62 2.37 12.97
C ALA A 71 2.78 0.90 13.38
N PRO A 72 1.72 0.26 13.90
CA PRO A 72 1.77 -1.17 14.19
C PRO A 72 2.00 -1.99 12.91
N ARG A 73 2.79 -3.06 13.04
CA ARG A 73 2.91 -4.04 11.96
C ARG A 73 1.63 -4.87 11.83
N ILE A 74 1.35 -5.37 10.65
CA ILE A 74 0.33 -6.40 10.48
C ILE A 74 0.90 -7.72 11.03
N PRO A 75 0.28 -8.31 12.06
CA PRO A 75 0.79 -9.58 12.60
C PRO A 75 0.43 -10.76 11.71
N ASP A 76 1.24 -11.81 11.78
CA ASP A 76 0.93 -13.11 11.20
C ASP A 76 0.58 -13.05 9.70
N VAL A 77 1.31 -12.23 8.94
CA VAL A 77 1.09 -12.14 7.49
C VAL A 77 1.42 -13.47 6.82
N ILE A 78 0.59 -13.87 5.88
CA ILE A 78 0.80 -15.06 5.05
C ILE A 78 0.53 -14.72 3.58
N GLU A 79 1.14 -15.49 2.69
CA GLU A 79 0.82 -15.41 1.27
C GLU A 79 -0.65 -15.70 1.05
N GLY A 80 -1.29 -14.94 0.16
CA GLY A 80 -2.73 -15.03 -0.10
C GLY A 80 -3.59 -14.15 0.78
N MET A 81 -3.05 -13.52 1.82
CA MET A 81 -3.80 -12.59 2.66
C MET A 81 -4.21 -11.36 1.87
N SER A 82 -5.47 -10.95 2.00
CA SER A 82 -5.97 -9.72 1.40
C SER A 82 -5.56 -8.51 2.22
N VAL A 83 -5.03 -7.49 1.55
CA VAL A 83 -4.64 -6.23 2.18
C VAL A 83 -5.18 -5.07 1.35
N GLN A 84 -5.90 -4.16 2.00
CA GLN A 84 -6.30 -2.88 1.43
C GLN A 84 -5.33 -1.81 1.93
N PHE A 85 -4.99 -0.87 1.08
CA PHE A 85 -4.04 0.18 1.43
C PHE A 85 -4.51 1.55 1.00
N TYR A 86 -4.03 2.56 1.70
CA TYR A 86 -4.07 3.96 1.31
C TYR A 86 -2.71 4.55 1.62
N GLY A 87 -1.99 5.00 0.60
CA GLY A 87 -0.64 5.49 0.76
C GLY A 87 -0.16 6.23 -0.48
N GLU A 88 1.10 6.61 -0.47
CA GLU A 88 1.71 7.30 -1.57
C GLU A 88 2.40 6.31 -2.51
N TYR A 89 2.07 6.41 -3.80
CA TYR A 89 2.72 5.63 -4.84
C TYR A 89 3.99 6.30 -5.29
N VAL A 90 5.08 5.53 -5.38
CA VAL A 90 6.34 5.97 -5.96
C VAL A 90 6.70 5.02 -7.07
N TRP A 91 6.92 5.56 -8.26
CA TRP A 91 7.25 4.76 -9.43
C TRP A 91 8.64 4.12 -9.28
N ASN A 92 8.77 2.87 -9.72
CA ASN A 92 10.05 2.23 -10.02
C ASN A 92 9.82 1.25 -11.18
N ASN A 93 10.90 0.70 -11.71
CA ASN A 93 10.82 -0.21 -12.86
C ASN A 93 10.37 -1.64 -12.51
N LYS A 94 9.98 -1.88 -11.26
CA LYS A 94 9.51 -3.19 -10.76
C LYS A 94 8.03 -3.20 -10.39
N GLY A 95 7.27 -2.17 -10.78
CA GLY A 95 5.85 -2.08 -10.50
C GLY A 95 5.45 -0.95 -9.57
N GLY A 96 6.39 -0.38 -8.83
CA GLY A 96 6.13 0.73 -7.92
C GLY A 96 6.10 0.33 -6.46
N ILE A 97 6.16 1.34 -5.60
CA ILE A 97 6.19 1.19 -4.15
C ILE A 97 5.01 1.97 -3.57
N ILE A 98 4.34 1.38 -2.57
CA ILE A 98 3.36 2.06 -1.74
C ILE A 98 3.98 2.26 -0.36
N HIS A 99 4.13 3.53 0.04
CA HIS A 99 4.62 3.90 1.36
C HIS A 99 3.70 4.97 1.98
N TRP A 100 4.09 5.56 3.12
CA TRP A 100 3.21 6.48 3.85
C TRP A 100 1.86 5.84 4.19
N THR A 101 1.91 4.57 4.61
CA THR A 101 0.73 3.78 4.97
C THR A 101 0.41 3.88 6.47
N HIS A 102 0.60 5.05 7.03
CA HIS A 102 0.42 5.34 8.45
C HIS A 102 0.04 6.80 8.63
N LYS A 103 -0.37 7.15 9.85
CA LYS A 103 -0.56 8.57 10.22
C LYS A 103 0.78 9.28 10.21
N ASP A 104 0.78 10.56 9.83
CA ASP A 104 1.95 11.39 10.00
C ASP A 104 1.94 12.00 11.40
N PRO A 105 2.92 11.65 12.28
CA PRO A 105 2.99 12.22 13.62
C PRO A 105 3.11 13.74 13.63
N LYS A 106 3.65 14.34 12.57
CA LYS A 106 3.78 15.78 12.42
C LYS A 106 2.57 16.43 11.75
N ASN A 107 1.59 15.62 11.34
CA ASN A 107 0.36 16.07 10.71
C ASN A 107 0.57 16.98 9.48
N LYS A 108 1.61 16.70 8.70
CA LYS A 108 1.98 17.47 7.51
C LYS A 108 1.73 16.72 6.21
N HIS A 109 1.77 15.39 6.25
CA HIS A 109 1.51 14.51 5.11
C HIS A 109 0.12 13.90 5.27
N ILE A 110 -0.49 13.50 4.16
CA ILE A 110 -1.78 12.80 4.16
C ILE A 110 -1.61 11.50 4.96
N HIS A 111 -2.54 11.26 5.88
CA HIS A 111 -2.54 10.05 6.69
C HIS A 111 -2.93 8.85 5.85
N GLY A 112 -2.06 7.85 5.80
CA GLY A 112 -2.33 6.59 5.14
C GLY A 112 -2.71 5.50 6.14
N TRP A 113 -2.95 4.30 5.60
CA TRP A 113 -3.28 3.14 6.42
C TRP A 113 -3.13 1.85 5.61
N LEU A 114 -3.04 0.74 6.35
CA LEU A 114 -3.24 -0.61 5.83
C LEU A 114 -4.42 -1.22 6.55
N LYS A 115 -5.22 -2.03 5.85
CA LYS A 115 -6.31 -2.82 6.44
C LYS A 115 -6.16 -4.28 6.06
N ALA A 116 -6.27 -5.14 7.05
CA ALA A 116 -6.20 -6.58 6.86
C ALA A 116 -6.99 -7.27 7.97
N GLU A 117 -7.71 -8.33 7.65
CA GLU A 117 -8.47 -9.12 8.63
C GLU A 117 -9.42 -8.26 9.48
N GLY A 118 -10.02 -7.21 8.88
CA GLY A 118 -10.96 -6.32 9.55
C GLY A 118 -10.32 -5.29 10.49
N LYS A 119 -8.99 -5.18 10.51
CA LYS A 119 -8.27 -4.22 11.35
C LYS A 119 -7.51 -3.20 10.52
N THR A 120 -7.38 -1.99 11.07
CA THR A 120 -6.61 -0.91 10.46
C THR A 120 -5.29 -0.74 11.19
N TYR A 121 -4.22 -0.62 10.42
CA TYR A 121 -2.84 -0.43 10.90
C TYR A 121 -2.33 0.90 10.35
N GLN A 122 -2.16 1.90 11.24
CA GLN A 122 -1.75 3.24 10.81
C GLN A 122 -1.01 4.05 11.88
#